data_181e6f9fd4592b1a2537c3962905d12b
#
_entry.id   181e6f9fd4592b1a2537c3962905d12b
#
_cell.length_a   1.000
_cell.length_b   1.000
_cell.length_c   1.000
_cell.angle_alpha   90.00
_cell.angle_beta   90.00
_cell.angle_gamma   90.00
#
_symmetry.space_group_name_H-M   'P 1'
#
loop_
_entity.id
_entity.type
_entity.pdbx_description
1 polymer ?
#
loop_
_entity_poly.entity_id
_entity_poly.type
_entity_poly.pdbx_seq_one_letter_code
_entity_poly.pdbx_strand_id
1 'polypeptide(L)'
;MSGTITKVSGPLVVAEGLADANVSDVVRVGSQHLIGEILNMTGDKASIQVYEETSGLGPGAEVITTGMPLSVELGPGMLDNIYDGIQRPLPEMRKLSGDCIARGIDVPALNREKKWEFVPVAKPGDKVRAGDVLGTVQETSAILHKIMVPNGIAGEVVSIESGEFTVEQTVAVVKDAKGVEHKLNMIQRWPVRIARPYEKKYVPSRPMNSGQRIIDKLFPIAKGGTAAVPGPFGSGKTVVQHQLAKWSDVDIVVYIGCGERGNEMTDVLMEFPELKDPRNGEPLMKRTVLIANTSDMPVAARGASIYTGITIAEYFRDMGYDVAVLADSTSRWAEALREMSGRLEEMPGEEGYPAYLASRLAQFYERAGVVECMGADERQGSVTAIGAVSPPGGDISEPVSQATMRIVKVFWALDSSLAYARHFPAINWLTSYSLYVDTLRPWYTEQFGEAYMQNREKAMHILQEESELQEIVRLVGQDALSPADRLTMETAKMIREDFLQQNAFVDEDAYSSYAKQFRLLDMILSYDTLCRNALTLGADMNSLFVIDAREKIGRAKMANQDTFEEDYAAIAAEMKAEIDAVIAGGEEA
;
A
#
# COMPACT_ATOMS: atom_id res chain seq x y z
N MET A 1 36.25 5.09 -13.83
CA MET A 1 37.40 4.96 -12.94
C MET A 1 37.32 3.63 -12.26
N SER A 2 38.48 3.03 -11.97
CA SER A 2 38.53 1.71 -11.35
C SER A 2 39.29 1.78 -10.04
N GLY A 3 38.76 1.14 -9.01
CA GLY A 3 39.39 0.91 -7.73
C GLY A 3 39.67 -0.56 -7.52
N THR A 4 40.26 -0.90 -6.39
CA THR A 4 40.68 -2.28 -6.05
C THR A 4 40.10 -2.67 -4.69
N ILE A 5 39.53 -3.87 -4.60
CA ILE A 5 38.96 -4.41 -3.36
C ILE A 5 40.09 -4.65 -2.35
N THR A 6 39.88 -4.20 -1.13
CA THR A 6 40.79 -4.43 0.01
C THR A 6 40.21 -5.35 1.08
N LYS A 7 38.86 -5.35 1.25
CA LYS A 7 38.16 -6.18 2.24
C LYS A 7 36.81 -6.64 1.68
N VAL A 8 36.42 -7.88 1.99
CA VAL A 8 35.07 -8.42 1.71
C VAL A 8 34.49 -8.97 3.01
N SER A 9 33.29 -8.56 3.37
CA SER A 9 32.55 -9.00 4.57
C SER A 9 31.07 -9.21 4.26
N GLY A 10 30.74 -10.39 3.72
CA GLY A 10 29.40 -10.65 3.19
C GLY A 10 29.04 -9.65 2.08
N PRO A 11 27.88 -9.00 2.11
CA PRO A 11 27.47 -8.03 1.09
C PRO A 11 28.25 -6.71 1.15
N LEU A 12 29.08 -6.49 2.19
CA LEU A 12 29.91 -5.29 2.31
C LEU A 12 31.30 -5.53 1.70
N VAL A 13 31.69 -4.70 0.77
CA VAL A 13 33.01 -4.68 0.11
C VAL A 13 33.66 -3.32 0.37
N VAL A 14 34.91 -3.30 0.72
CA VAL A 14 35.71 -2.08 0.81
C VAL A 14 36.71 -2.05 -0.34
N ALA A 15 36.70 -0.96 -1.09
CA ALA A 15 37.64 -0.74 -2.20
C ALA A 15 38.39 0.59 -2.02
N GLU A 16 39.61 0.68 -2.55
CA GLU A 16 40.41 1.90 -2.57
C GLU A 16 40.71 2.35 -4.01
N GLY A 17 41.13 3.60 -4.18
CA GLY A 17 41.37 4.19 -5.50
C GLY A 17 40.15 4.79 -6.16
N LEU A 18 39.12 5.12 -5.38
CA LEU A 18 37.84 5.66 -5.85
C LEU A 18 37.61 7.14 -5.46
N ALA A 19 38.70 7.93 -5.41
CA ALA A 19 38.67 9.33 -4.93
C ALA A 19 37.63 10.24 -5.64
N ASP A 20 37.28 9.94 -6.90
CA ASP A 20 36.35 10.73 -7.71
C ASP A 20 34.91 10.16 -7.74
N ALA A 21 34.66 9.10 -6.97
CA ALA A 21 33.31 8.56 -6.83
C ALA A 21 32.52 9.31 -5.74
N ASN A 22 31.20 9.23 -5.81
CA ASN A 22 30.30 9.84 -4.83
C ASN A 22 29.57 8.77 -4.01
N VAL A 23 29.14 9.15 -2.81
CA VAL A 23 28.22 8.34 -2.03
C VAL A 23 26.92 8.15 -2.83
N SER A 24 26.38 6.95 -2.80
CA SER A 24 25.25 6.46 -3.59
C SER A 24 25.53 6.16 -5.06
N ASP A 25 26.75 6.34 -5.56
CA ASP A 25 27.10 5.88 -6.91
C ASP A 25 27.00 4.36 -7.01
N VAL A 26 26.42 3.88 -8.11
CA VAL A 26 26.43 2.46 -8.49
C VAL A 26 27.82 2.08 -9.00
N VAL A 27 28.30 0.95 -8.55
CA VAL A 27 29.57 0.35 -8.98
C VAL A 27 29.39 -1.05 -9.53
N ARG A 28 30.32 -1.48 -10.37
CA ARG A 28 30.44 -2.84 -10.87
C ARG A 28 31.63 -3.51 -10.18
N VAL A 29 31.35 -4.61 -9.47
CA VAL A 29 32.32 -5.25 -8.57
C VAL A 29 32.80 -6.58 -9.12
N GLY A 30 34.13 -6.72 -9.25
CA GLY A 30 34.80 -7.94 -9.70
C GLY A 30 34.57 -8.29 -11.17
N SER A 31 35.13 -9.41 -11.60
CA SER A 31 35.05 -9.90 -12.99
C SER A 31 33.64 -10.25 -13.48
N GLN A 32 32.74 -10.48 -12.56
CA GLN A 32 31.30 -10.75 -12.88
C GLN A 32 30.46 -9.46 -12.95
N HIS A 33 31.07 -8.30 -12.71
CA HIS A 33 30.40 -6.98 -12.73
C HIS A 33 29.16 -6.89 -11.82
N LEU A 34 29.26 -7.48 -10.61
CA LEU A 34 28.16 -7.47 -9.64
C LEU A 34 27.75 -6.03 -9.32
N ILE A 35 26.44 -5.80 -9.22
CA ILE A 35 25.92 -4.47 -8.93
C ILE A 35 26.10 -4.15 -7.45
N GLY A 36 26.71 -2.99 -7.16
CA GLY A 36 26.89 -2.46 -5.81
C GLY A 36 26.60 -0.96 -5.76
N GLU A 37 26.45 -0.43 -4.55
CA GLU A 37 26.26 0.99 -4.25
C GLU A 37 27.24 1.44 -3.18
N ILE A 38 27.84 2.59 -3.36
CA ILE A 38 28.72 3.21 -2.37
C ILE A 38 27.88 3.75 -1.21
N LEU A 39 28.09 3.23 -0.01
CA LEU A 39 27.40 3.68 1.21
C LEU A 39 28.15 4.81 1.92
N ASN A 40 29.47 4.73 1.94
CA ASN A 40 30.32 5.67 2.66
C ASN A 40 31.69 5.81 1.96
N MET A 41 32.27 6.98 2.08
CA MET A 41 33.59 7.31 1.56
C MET A 41 34.51 7.83 2.69
N THR A 42 35.73 7.34 2.74
CA THR A 42 36.74 7.85 3.67
C THR A 42 38.03 8.04 2.88
N GLY A 43 38.29 9.28 2.43
CA GLY A 43 39.37 9.57 1.48
C GLY A 43 39.10 8.91 0.13
N ASP A 44 40.00 8.05 -0.33
CA ASP A 44 39.85 7.28 -1.57
C ASP A 44 39.23 5.88 -1.37
N LYS A 45 38.88 5.53 -0.12
CA LYS A 45 38.24 4.25 0.24
C LYS A 45 36.74 4.37 0.24
N ALA A 46 36.08 3.45 -0.45
CA ALA A 46 34.63 3.32 -0.51
C ALA A 46 34.19 2.05 0.22
N SER A 47 33.17 2.19 1.08
CA SER A 47 32.38 1.07 1.60
C SER A 47 31.18 0.85 0.68
N ILE A 48 31.12 -0.34 0.09
CA ILE A 48 30.19 -0.69 -0.99
C ILE A 48 29.29 -1.82 -0.52
N GLN A 49 27.96 -1.64 -0.59
CA GLN A 49 27.03 -2.76 -0.47
C GLN A 49 26.81 -3.39 -1.85
N VAL A 50 26.97 -4.70 -1.94
CA VAL A 50 26.72 -5.45 -3.18
C VAL A 50 25.30 -6.04 -3.13
N TYR A 51 24.54 -5.85 -4.19
CA TYR A 51 23.15 -6.30 -4.31
C TYR A 51 23.00 -7.78 -4.68
N GLU A 52 24.12 -8.45 -4.88
CA GLU A 52 24.22 -9.86 -5.25
C GLU A 52 25.13 -10.61 -4.27
N GLU A 53 25.16 -11.93 -4.37
CA GLU A 53 26.03 -12.75 -3.55
C GLU A 53 27.52 -12.51 -3.88
N THR A 54 28.33 -12.28 -2.86
CA THR A 54 29.74 -11.92 -2.99
C THR A 54 30.72 -13.11 -2.88
N SER A 55 30.20 -14.34 -2.81
CA SER A 55 31.05 -15.54 -2.76
C SER A 55 32.02 -15.58 -3.93
N GLY A 56 33.33 -15.79 -3.62
CA GLY A 56 34.38 -15.80 -4.63
C GLY A 56 34.99 -14.43 -4.94
N LEU A 57 34.45 -13.32 -4.40
CA LEU A 57 35.15 -12.04 -4.41
C LEU A 57 36.29 -12.03 -3.37
N GLY A 58 37.39 -11.37 -3.69
CA GLY A 58 38.50 -11.23 -2.78
C GLY A 58 39.31 -9.94 -3.01
N PRO A 59 40.25 -9.64 -2.11
CA PRO A 59 41.16 -8.52 -2.29
C PRO A 59 41.89 -8.59 -3.63
N GLY A 60 42.09 -7.44 -4.27
CA GLY A 60 42.70 -7.33 -5.59
C GLY A 60 41.72 -7.34 -6.76
N ALA A 61 40.45 -7.68 -6.55
CA ALA A 61 39.44 -7.59 -7.62
C ALA A 61 39.10 -6.12 -7.94
N GLU A 62 38.75 -5.86 -9.19
CA GLU A 62 38.46 -4.52 -9.69
C GLU A 62 37.06 -4.04 -9.29
N VAL A 63 36.92 -2.73 -9.05
CA VAL A 63 35.62 -2.04 -8.85
C VAL A 63 35.56 -0.87 -9.80
N ILE A 64 34.52 -0.80 -10.63
CA ILE A 64 34.30 0.25 -11.62
C ILE A 64 33.10 1.10 -11.21
N THR A 65 33.28 2.42 -11.04
CA THR A 65 32.17 3.33 -10.79
C THR A 65 31.43 3.67 -12.08
N THR A 66 30.10 3.78 -12.00
CA THR A 66 29.25 4.25 -13.10
C THR A 66 29.07 5.77 -13.10
N GLY A 67 29.41 6.44 -11.97
CA GLY A 67 29.19 7.87 -11.77
C GLY A 67 27.71 8.28 -11.68
N MET A 68 26.82 7.31 -11.47
CA MET A 68 25.39 7.56 -11.33
C MET A 68 24.84 6.79 -10.12
N PRO A 69 23.89 7.38 -9.38
CA PRO A 69 23.24 6.70 -8.26
C PRO A 69 22.31 5.58 -8.75
N LEU A 70 21.95 4.67 -7.81
CA LEU A 70 20.96 3.64 -8.08
C LEU A 70 19.66 4.29 -8.58
N SER A 71 19.30 4.00 -9.82
CA SER A 71 18.19 4.61 -10.53
C SER A 71 17.29 3.56 -11.13
N VAL A 72 16.01 3.86 -11.19
CA VAL A 72 15.01 3.07 -11.92
C VAL A 72 14.77 3.64 -13.32
N GLU A 73 14.41 2.76 -14.23
CA GLU A 73 13.93 3.11 -15.57
C GLU A 73 12.42 3.23 -15.53
N LEU A 74 11.92 4.39 -15.89
CA LEU A 74 10.51 4.75 -15.85
C LEU A 74 10.01 4.97 -17.28
N GLY A 75 9.03 4.18 -17.71
CA GLY A 75 8.49 4.22 -19.07
C GLY A 75 7.45 3.12 -19.30
N PRO A 76 6.88 3.02 -20.52
CA PRO A 76 5.90 2.00 -20.84
C PRO A 76 6.47 0.58 -20.71
N GLY A 77 5.68 -0.33 -20.11
CA GLY A 77 6.06 -1.72 -19.89
C GLY A 77 6.42 -2.06 -18.45
N MET A 78 6.18 -1.15 -17.50
CA MET A 78 6.32 -1.43 -16.08
C MET A 78 5.14 -2.21 -15.51
N LEU A 79 3.93 -1.94 -15.97
CA LEU A 79 2.72 -2.67 -15.58
C LEU A 79 2.75 -4.10 -16.12
N ASP A 80 2.02 -5.00 -15.44
CA ASP A 80 1.97 -6.42 -15.81
C ASP A 80 3.35 -7.11 -15.73
N ASN A 81 4.25 -6.57 -14.90
CA ASN A 81 5.62 -7.06 -14.76
C ASN A 81 5.99 -7.34 -13.30
N ILE A 82 6.99 -8.20 -13.11
CA ILE A 82 7.51 -8.62 -11.82
C ILE A 82 9.00 -8.31 -11.79
N TYR A 83 9.42 -7.48 -10.85
CA TYR A 83 10.79 -7.04 -10.66
C TYR A 83 11.41 -7.56 -9.38
N ASP A 84 12.73 -7.62 -9.33
CA ASP A 84 13.45 -7.74 -8.06
C ASP A 84 13.65 -6.37 -7.37
N GLY A 85 14.34 -6.35 -6.24
CA GLY A 85 14.53 -5.13 -5.43
C GLY A 85 15.27 -3.99 -6.12
N ILE A 86 15.99 -4.24 -7.21
CA ILE A 86 16.74 -3.24 -8.01
C ILE A 86 16.19 -3.10 -9.44
N GLN A 87 14.92 -3.46 -9.64
CA GLN A 87 14.19 -3.36 -10.89
C GLN A 87 14.71 -4.27 -12.02
N ARG A 88 15.29 -5.43 -11.74
CA ARG A 88 15.55 -6.43 -12.79
C ARG A 88 14.28 -7.26 -13.02
N PRO A 89 13.80 -7.41 -14.26
CA PRO A 89 12.57 -8.19 -14.55
C PRO A 89 12.83 -9.68 -14.35
N LEU A 90 12.16 -10.29 -13.38
CA LEU A 90 12.32 -11.71 -13.03
C LEU A 90 11.98 -12.68 -14.19
N PRO A 91 10.92 -12.44 -15.01
CA PRO A 91 10.64 -13.30 -16.14
C PRO A 91 11.78 -13.33 -17.19
N GLU A 92 12.42 -12.20 -17.44
CA GLU A 92 13.55 -12.12 -18.38
C GLU A 92 14.82 -12.76 -17.80
N MET A 93 15.06 -12.56 -16.50
CA MET A 93 16.15 -13.24 -15.79
C MET A 93 16.00 -14.76 -15.85
N ARG A 94 14.79 -15.29 -15.67
CA ARG A 94 14.49 -16.72 -15.77
C ARG A 94 14.78 -17.29 -17.16
N LYS A 95 14.51 -16.54 -18.22
CA LYS A 95 14.84 -16.96 -19.60
C LYS A 95 16.35 -17.13 -19.81
N LEU A 96 17.17 -16.32 -19.13
CA LEU A 96 18.62 -16.33 -19.28
C LEU A 96 19.32 -17.36 -18.37
N SER A 97 18.84 -17.55 -17.14
CA SER A 97 19.52 -18.34 -16.11
C SER A 97 18.74 -19.57 -15.64
N GLY A 98 17.53 -19.82 -16.18
CA GLY A 98 16.66 -20.89 -15.70
C GLY A 98 16.05 -20.55 -14.34
N ASP A 99 15.81 -21.57 -13.51
CA ASP A 99 15.11 -21.42 -12.23
C ASP A 99 15.99 -20.84 -11.09
N CYS A 100 17.28 -20.63 -11.33
CA CYS A 100 18.21 -20.03 -10.37
C CYS A 100 18.67 -18.65 -10.87
N ILE A 101 18.67 -17.65 -9.99
CA ILE A 101 19.21 -16.32 -10.30
C ILE A 101 20.75 -16.42 -10.33
N ALA A 102 21.31 -16.36 -11.54
CA ALA A 102 22.77 -16.32 -11.70
C ALA A 102 23.30 -14.91 -11.39
N ARG A 103 24.53 -14.85 -10.87
CA ARG A 103 25.21 -13.59 -10.52
C ARG A 103 25.65 -12.83 -11.76
N GLY A 104 25.65 -11.49 -11.68
CA GLY A 104 26.13 -10.63 -12.75
C GLY A 104 25.19 -10.53 -13.95
N ILE A 105 23.93 -11.01 -13.84
CA ILE A 105 22.93 -10.82 -14.89
C ILE A 105 22.54 -9.35 -14.95
N ASP A 106 22.79 -8.72 -16.07
CA ASP A 106 22.38 -7.36 -16.40
C ASP A 106 21.26 -7.41 -17.45
N VAL A 107 20.03 -7.20 -17.03
CA VAL A 107 18.85 -7.20 -17.91
C VAL A 107 18.19 -5.82 -17.82
N PRO A 108 17.91 -5.17 -18.98
CA PRO A 108 17.20 -3.91 -18.98
C PRO A 108 15.84 -4.02 -18.27
N ALA A 109 15.49 -3.04 -17.45
CA ALA A 109 14.23 -3.03 -16.71
C ALA A 109 13.01 -2.99 -17.63
N LEU A 110 13.11 -2.28 -18.75
CA LEU A 110 12.07 -2.16 -19.77
C LEU A 110 12.47 -2.95 -21.03
N ASN A 111 11.49 -3.57 -21.68
CA ASN A 111 11.72 -4.29 -22.92
C ASN A 111 12.14 -3.33 -24.05
N ARG A 112 13.33 -3.57 -24.65
CA ARG A 112 13.91 -2.73 -25.71
C ARG A 112 13.41 -3.04 -27.10
N GLU A 113 12.78 -4.20 -27.30
CA GLU A 113 12.32 -4.65 -28.60
C GLU A 113 10.84 -4.37 -28.83
N LYS A 114 10.06 -4.31 -27.75
CA LYS A 114 8.62 -4.03 -27.82
C LYS A 114 8.37 -2.64 -28.37
N LYS A 115 7.53 -2.58 -29.40
CA LYS A 115 7.06 -1.32 -29.97
C LYS A 115 5.77 -0.88 -29.31
N TRP A 116 5.64 0.41 -29.15
CA TRP A 116 4.51 1.09 -28.57
C TRP A 116 3.98 2.12 -29.54
N GLU A 117 2.68 2.19 -29.70
CA GLU A 117 2.02 3.22 -30.48
C GLU A 117 2.03 4.53 -29.71
N PHE A 118 2.91 5.45 -30.13
CA PHE A 118 3.01 6.78 -29.52
C PHE A 118 2.11 7.78 -30.25
N VAL A 119 1.18 8.39 -29.50
CA VAL A 119 0.25 9.40 -29.99
C VAL A 119 0.67 10.76 -29.41
N PRO A 120 1.16 11.69 -30.23
CA PRO A 120 1.58 13.01 -29.76
C PRO A 120 0.38 13.85 -29.25
N VAL A 121 0.58 14.54 -28.14
CA VAL A 121 -0.32 15.54 -27.57
C VAL A 121 0.22 16.92 -27.85
N ALA A 122 1.53 17.14 -27.67
CA ALA A 122 2.23 18.36 -28.01
C ALA A 122 2.44 18.47 -29.54
N LYS A 123 2.67 19.69 -30.00
CA LYS A 123 2.90 20.01 -31.41
C LYS A 123 4.23 20.74 -31.60
N PRO A 124 4.86 20.66 -32.80
CA PRO A 124 6.00 21.50 -33.11
C PRO A 124 5.67 22.99 -32.89
N GLY A 125 6.55 23.72 -32.22
CA GLY A 125 6.38 25.10 -31.83
C GLY A 125 5.78 25.30 -30.42
N ASP A 126 5.26 24.28 -29.78
CA ASP A 126 4.77 24.40 -28.41
C ASP A 126 5.93 24.59 -27.42
N LYS A 127 5.73 25.48 -26.46
CA LYS A 127 6.65 25.65 -25.34
C LYS A 127 6.30 24.67 -24.25
N VAL A 128 7.26 23.86 -23.88
CA VAL A 128 7.10 22.80 -22.86
C VAL A 128 8.08 22.99 -21.70
N ARG A 129 7.67 22.54 -20.53
CA ARG A 129 8.49 22.50 -19.32
C ARG A 129 8.47 21.09 -18.71
N ALA A 130 9.32 20.85 -17.73
CA ALA A 130 9.35 19.59 -17.00
C ALA A 130 7.95 19.17 -16.55
N GLY A 131 7.59 17.92 -16.81
CA GLY A 131 6.28 17.36 -16.46
C GLY A 131 5.17 17.54 -17.49
N ASP A 132 5.33 18.42 -18.49
CA ASP A 132 4.34 18.54 -19.58
C ASP A 132 4.23 17.25 -20.38
N VAL A 133 3.01 16.91 -20.81
CA VAL A 133 2.75 15.69 -21.57
C VAL A 133 3.11 15.88 -23.03
N LEU A 134 4.09 15.15 -23.53
CA LEU A 134 4.48 15.13 -24.94
C LEU A 134 3.51 14.29 -25.78
N GLY A 135 3.12 13.15 -25.27
CA GLY A 135 2.24 12.21 -25.94
C GLY A 135 1.81 11.08 -25.00
N THR A 136 1.06 10.14 -25.55
CA THR A 136 0.49 9.04 -24.79
C THR A 136 0.75 7.70 -25.48
N VAL A 137 0.77 6.64 -24.67
CA VAL A 137 0.90 5.24 -25.11
C VAL A 137 -0.13 4.41 -24.34
N GLN A 138 -0.91 3.58 -25.02
CA GLN A 138 -1.78 2.62 -24.35
C GLN A 138 -0.92 1.47 -23.79
N GLU A 139 -0.59 1.52 -22.51
CA GLU A 139 0.29 0.52 -21.89
C GLU A 139 -0.46 -0.78 -21.61
N THR A 140 -1.64 -0.67 -20.99
CA THR A 140 -2.57 -1.79 -20.77
C THR A 140 -3.98 -1.37 -21.14
N SER A 141 -4.94 -2.28 -21.14
CA SER A 141 -6.37 -1.95 -21.38
C SER A 141 -6.92 -0.89 -20.40
N ALA A 142 -6.36 -0.82 -19.19
CA ALA A 142 -6.83 0.07 -18.13
C ALA A 142 -6.05 1.39 -18.05
N ILE A 143 -4.78 1.43 -18.48
CA ILE A 143 -3.87 2.53 -18.19
C ILE A 143 -3.30 3.16 -19.47
N LEU A 144 -3.56 4.46 -19.61
CA LEU A 144 -2.97 5.31 -20.65
C LEU A 144 -1.69 5.95 -20.09
N HIS A 145 -0.54 5.47 -20.55
CA HIS A 145 0.76 5.96 -20.13
C HIS A 145 1.05 7.33 -20.75
N LYS A 146 1.36 8.34 -19.93
CA LYS A 146 1.71 9.68 -20.38
C LYS A 146 3.22 9.83 -20.45
N ILE A 147 3.74 10.14 -21.64
CA ILE A 147 5.15 10.44 -21.84
C ILE A 147 5.37 11.92 -21.53
N MET A 148 6.09 12.19 -20.47
CA MET A 148 6.29 13.54 -19.93
C MET A 148 7.68 14.07 -20.21
N VAL A 149 7.81 15.38 -20.33
CA VAL A 149 9.12 16.06 -20.42
C VAL A 149 9.93 15.77 -19.15
N PRO A 150 11.16 15.26 -19.27
CA PRO A 150 12.02 14.98 -18.12
C PRO A 150 12.32 16.23 -17.30
N ASN A 151 12.60 16.01 -16.00
CA ASN A 151 13.00 17.10 -15.11
C ASN A 151 14.29 17.78 -15.60
N GLY A 152 14.33 19.11 -15.49
CA GLY A 152 15.47 19.93 -15.94
C GLY A 152 15.46 20.29 -17.43
N ILE A 153 14.48 19.83 -18.20
CA ILE A 153 14.31 20.20 -19.62
C ILE A 153 13.11 21.14 -19.75
N ALA A 154 13.34 22.26 -20.44
CA ALA A 154 12.31 23.21 -20.85
C ALA A 154 12.71 23.86 -22.14
N GLY A 155 11.78 24.10 -23.05
CA GLY A 155 12.07 24.72 -24.36
C GLY A 155 10.93 24.63 -25.32
N GLU A 156 11.23 24.73 -26.62
CA GLU A 156 10.27 24.64 -27.72
C GLU A 156 10.39 23.27 -28.39
N VAL A 157 9.28 22.65 -28.67
CA VAL A 157 9.22 21.39 -29.42
C VAL A 157 9.60 21.64 -30.87
N VAL A 158 10.75 21.11 -31.29
CA VAL A 158 11.23 21.22 -32.68
C VAL A 158 10.54 20.23 -33.59
N SER A 159 10.47 18.97 -33.12
CA SER A 159 9.80 17.90 -33.83
C SER A 159 9.19 16.89 -32.83
N ILE A 160 8.10 16.31 -33.22
CA ILE A 160 7.44 15.21 -32.51
C ILE A 160 6.78 14.30 -33.55
N GLU A 161 6.95 13.00 -33.40
CA GLU A 161 6.53 12.02 -34.40
C GLU A 161 5.47 11.08 -33.83
N SER A 162 4.48 10.70 -34.63
CA SER A 162 3.47 9.69 -34.32
C SER A 162 3.84 8.37 -34.96
N GLY A 163 3.62 7.27 -34.28
CA GLY A 163 3.85 5.94 -34.82
C GLY A 163 4.29 4.92 -33.78
N GLU A 164 4.79 3.79 -34.27
CA GLU A 164 5.32 2.72 -33.44
C GLU A 164 6.81 2.91 -33.15
N PHE A 165 7.14 3.06 -31.87
CA PHE A 165 8.51 3.25 -31.38
C PHE A 165 8.85 2.27 -30.28
N THR A 166 10.12 1.88 -30.20
CA THR A 166 10.66 1.26 -28.98
C THR A 166 10.90 2.34 -27.93
N VAL A 167 11.05 1.93 -26.69
CA VAL A 167 11.23 2.88 -25.58
C VAL A 167 12.49 3.76 -25.67
N GLU A 168 13.51 3.32 -26.42
CA GLU A 168 14.78 4.07 -26.62
C GLU A 168 14.78 4.99 -27.84
N GLN A 169 13.86 4.77 -28.77
CA GLN A 169 13.79 5.62 -29.98
C GLN A 169 13.31 7.03 -29.61
N THR A 170 13.90 8.02 -30.30
CA THR A 170 13.52 9.43 -30.11
C THR A 170 12.12 9.66 -30.64
N VAL A 171 11.23 10.17 -29.80
CA VAL A 171 9.84 10.52 -30.15
C VAL A 171 9.63 12.03 -30.28
N ALA A 172 10.47 12.83 -29.62
CA ALA A 172 10.40 14.30 -29.71
C ALA A 172 11.79 14.93 -29.58
N VAL A 173 11.95 16.12 -30.11
CA VAL A 173 13.14 16.97 -29.95
C VAL A 173 12.70 18.29 -29.36
N VAL A 174 13.29 18.69 -28.23
CA VAL A 174 13.01 19.96 -27.54
C VAL A 174 14.28 20.81 -27.56
N LYS A 175 14.18 22.07 -28.00
CA LYS A 175 15.28 23.03 -28.03
C LYS A 175 15.16 23.96 -26.82
N ASP A 176 16.18 23.99 -25.98
CA ASP A 176 16.20 24.85 -24.81
C ASP A 176 16.52 26.31 -25.13
N ALA A 177 16.44 27.18 -24.13
CA ALA A 177 16.74 28.60 -24.26
C ALA A 177 18.20 28.92 -24.67
N LYS A 178 19.12 27.92 -24.49
CA LYS A 178 20.54 28.04 -24.89
C LYS A 178 20.75 27.56 -26.32
N GLY A 179 19.71 27.07 -26.99
CA GLY A 179 19.78 26.53 -28.33
C GLY A 179 20.21 25.06 -28.43
N VAL A 180 20.32 24.38 -27.31
CA VAL A 180 20.69 22.94 -27.24
C VAL A 180 19.45 22.09 -27.55
N GLU A 181 19.59 21.14 -28.45
CA GLU A 181 18.54 20.19 -28.81
C GLU A 181 18.63 18.93 -27.92
N HIS A 182 17.53 18.67 -27.21
CA HIS A 182 17.36 17.49 -26.37
C HIS A 182 16.48 16.48 -27.12
N LYS A 183 17.06 15.33 -27.45
CA LYS A 183 16.33 14.20 -28.02
C LYS A 183 15.66 13.42 -26.91
N LEU A 184 14.33 13.36 -26.92
CA LEU A 184 13.53 12.72 -25.90
C LEU A 184 12.98 11.39 -26.41
N ASN A 185 13.10 10.37 -25.58
CA ASN A 185 12.54 9.05 -25.78
C ASN A 185 11.47 8.75 -24.69
N MET A 186 11.00 7.52 -24.59
CA MET A 186 9.96 7.16 -23.64
C MET A 186 10.52 6.67 -22.29
N ILE A 187 11.83 6.73 -22.05
CA ILE A 187 12.46 6.32 -20.78
C ILE A 187 12.91 7.55 -20.01
N GLN A 188 12.58 7.57 -18.72
CA GLN A 188 13.22 8.45 -17.75
C GLN A 188 14.01 7.62 -16.75
N ARG A 189 15.21 8.02 -16.37
CA ARG A 189 15.96 7.44 -15.27
C ARG A 189 15.84 8.33 -14.05
N TRP A 190 15.51 7.74 -12.90
CA TRP A 190 15.34 8.50 -11.68
C TRP A 190 16.03 7.81 -10.50
N PRO A 191 16.85 8.55 -9.69
CA PRO A 191 17.48 8.01 -8.49
C PRO A 191 16.44 7.60 -7.45
N VAL A 192 16.48 6.34 -7.00
CA VAL A 192 15.44 5.79 -6.12
C VAL A 192 15.35 6.46 -4.75
N ARG A 193 16.46 7.01 -4.25
CA ARG A 193 16.54 7.67 -2.94
C ARG A 193 16.06 9.12 -2.95
N ILE A 194 15.80 9.69 -4.13
CA ILE A 194 15.34 11.07 -4.30
C ILE A 194 13.86 11.04 -4.67
N ALA A 195 13.03 11.72 -3.86
CA ALA A 195 11.61 11.88 -4.17
C ALA A 195 11.43 12.66 -5.50
N ARG A 196 10.41 12.29 -6.27
CA ARG A 196 10.09 13.01 -7.50
C ARG A 196 9.44 14.35 -7.18
N PRO A 197 9.79 15.42 -7.93
CA PRO A 197 9.27 16.76 -7.67
C PRO A 197 7.79 16.89 -8.00
N TYR A 198 7.15 17.86 -7.38
CA TYR A 198 5.76 18.28 -7.62
C TYR A 198 5.64 19.80 -7.43
N GLU A 199 4.59 20.40 -7.97
CA GLU A 199 4.35 21.85 -7.82
C GLU A 199 3.85 22.16 -6.40
N LYS A 200 2.86 21.40 -5.93
CA LYS A 200 2.23 21.63 -4.63
C LYS A 200 1.74 20.31 -4.00
N LYS A 201 1.80 20.22 -2.69
CA LYS A 201 1.22 19.12 -1.92
C LYS A 201 -0.05 19.58 -1.20
N TYR A 202 -1.10 18.79 -1.32
CA TYR A 202 -2.40 19.05 -0.71
C TYR A 202 -2.63 18.19 0.52
N VAL A 203 -3.53 18.65 1.38
CA VAL A 203 -4.05 17.80 2.47
C VAL A 203 -4.99 16.77 1.86
N PRO A 204 -4.81 15.49 2.15
CA PRO A 204 -5.73 14.45 1.68
C PRO A 204 -7.15 14.70 2.18
N SER A 205 -8.12 14.80 1.28
CA SER A 205 -9.52 15.15 1.59
C SER A 205 -10.56 14.16 1.06
N ARG A 206 -10.13 13.14 0.30
CA ARG A 206 -10.98 12.10 -0.23
C ARG A 206 -10.62 10.75 0.38
N PRO A 207 -11.59 9.95 0.86
CA PRO A 207 -11.30 8.62 1.35
C PRO A 207 -10.91 7.69 0.20
N MET A 208 -10.07 6.70 0.52
CA MET A 208 -9.83 5.54 -0.33
C MET A 208 -10.85 4.46 0.04
N ASN A 209 -11.69 4.08 -0.90
CA ASN A 209 -12.64 2.99 -0.70
C ASN A 209 -11.89 1.65 -0.80
N SER A 210 -11.94 0.87 0.26
CA SER A 210 -11.33 -0.46 0.33
C SER A 210 -12.33 -1.60 0.18
N GLY A 211 -13.62 -1.30 0.33
CA GLY A 211 -14.69 -2.31 0.43
C GLY A 211 -14.70 -3.09 1.74
N GLN A 212 -13.73 -2.82 2.63
CA GLN A 212 -13.64 -3.45 3.94
C GLN A 212 -14.34 -2.59 4.99
N ARG A 213 -15.45 -3.11 5.58
CA ARG A 213 -16.32 -2.34 6.49
C ARG A 213 -15.56 -1.77 7.70
N ILE A 214 -14.65 -2.53 8.29
CA ILE A 214 -13.86 -2.06 9.44
C ILE A 214 -12.92 -0.91 9.06
N ILE A 215 -12.33 -0.97 7.88
CA ILE A 215 -11.45 0.08 7.36
C ILE A 215 -12.28 1.30 7.00
N ASP A 216 -13.19 1.17 6.05
CA ASP A 216 -13.91 2.28 5.46
C ASP A 216 -14.79 3.02 6.45
N LYS A 217 -15.41 2.28 7.39
CA LYS A 217 -16.36 2.86 8.35
C LYS A 217 -15.72 3.30 9.65
N LEU A 218 -14.82 2.47 10.24
CA LEU A 218 -14.26 2.79 11.56
C LEU A 218 -12.90 3.49 11.48
N PHE A 219 -12.02 3.04 10.59
CA PHE A 219 -10.62 3.51 10.51
C PHE A 219 -10.21 3.90 9.08
N PRO A 220 -10.90 4.89 8.48
CA PRO A 220 -10.69 5.24 7.08
C PRO A 220 -9.28 5.77 6.81
N ILE A 221 -8.77 5.46 5.62
CA ILE A 221 -7.59 6.07 5.05
C ILE A 221 -7.99 7.04 3.93
N ALA A 222 -7.29 8.15 3.85
CA ALA A 222 -7.44 9.08 2.73
C ALA A 222 -6.58 8.65 1.53
N LYS A 223 -7.01 8.90 0.31
CA LYS A 223 -6.14 8.86 -0.87
C LYS A 223 -4.96 9.80 -0.67
N GLY A 224 -3.75 9.32 -0.89
CA GLY A 224 -2.54 10.04 -0.52
C GLY A 224 -2.18 9.97 0.96
N GLY A 225 -2.83 9.10 1.72
CA GLY A 225 -2.58 8.89 3.15
C GLY A 225 -1.49 7.87 3.44
N THR A 226 -1.26 7.66 4.74
CA THR A 226 -0.29 6.69 5.26
C THR A 226 -0.95 5.77 6.27
N ALA A 227 -0.74 4.46 6.12
CA ALA A 227 -1.23 3.45 7.05
C ALA A 227 -0.18 2.40 7.38
N ALA A 228 -0.31 1.81 8.55
CA ALA A 228 0.42 0.61 8.93
C ALA A 228 -0.53 -0.52 9.32
N VAL A 229 -0.14 -1.75 8.96
CA VAL A 229 -0.85 -2.98 9.30
C VAL A 229 0.08 -3.83 10.17
N PRO A 230 0.19 -3.53 11.47
CA PRO A 230 0.99 -4.35 12.37
C PRO A 230 0.22 -5.60 12.78
N GLY A 231 0.95 -6.69 12.92
CA GLY A 231 0.36 -7.91 13.45
C GLY A 231 1.35 -9.06 13.54
N PRO A 232 1.12 -10.02 14.43
CA PRO A 232 1.93 -11.21 14.54
C PRO A 232 1.83 -12.07 13.27
N PHE A 233 2.70 -13.06 13.17
CA PHE A 233 2.64 -14.04 12.09
C PHE A 233 1.29 -14.80 12.10
N GLY A 234 0.72 -15.00 10.92
CA GLY A 234 -0.57 -15.70 10.76
C GLY A 234 -1.82 -14.88 11.11
N SER A 235 -1.70 -13.59 11.43
CA SER A 235 -2.85 -12.72 11.72
C SER A 235 -3.59 -12.18 10.48
N GLY A 236 -3.11 -12.52 9.27
CA GLY A 236 -3.76 -12.13 8.01
C GLY A 236 -3.27 -10.83 7.39
N LYS A 237 -2.04 -10.36 7.70
CA LYS A 237 -1.45 -9.14 7.09
C LYS A 237 -1.50 -9.16 5.56
N THR A 238 -0.98 -10.22 4.97
CA THR A 238 -0.93 -10.40 3.51
C THR A 238 -2.34 -10.44 2.91
N VAL A 239 -3.29 -11.11 3.58
CA VAL A 239 -4.69 -11.16 3.13
C VAL A 239 -5.32 -9.75 3.10
N VAL A 240 -5.10 -8.95 4.14
CA VAL A 240 -5.60 -7.55 4.16
C VAL A 240 -5.01 -6.75 2.99
N GLN A 241 -3.70 -6.88 2.73
CA GLN A 241 -3.07 -6.18 1.61
C GLN A 241 -3.55 -6.68 0.24
N HIS A 242 -3.80 -7.99 0.07
CA HIS A 242 -4.40 -8.53 -1.16
C HIS A 242 -5.82 -8.00 -1.38
N GLN A 243 -6.64 -7.93 -0.33
CA GLN A 243 -7.97 -7.34 -0.41
C GLN A 243 -7.91 -5.86 -0.80
N LEU A 244 -6.98 -5.10 -0.22
CA LEU A 244 -6.73 -3.71 -0.60
C LEU A 244 -6.28 -3.58 -2.06
N ALA A 245 -5.38 -4.44 -2.52
CA ALA A 245 -4.94 -4.45 -3.91
C ALA A 245 -6.08 -4.74 -4.89
N LYS A 246 -6.95 -5.71 -4.55
CA LYS A 246 -8.06 -6.13 -5.40
C LYS A 246 -9.19 -5.10 -5.45
N TRP A 247 -9.61 -4.58 -4.29
CA TRP A 247 -10.86 -3.86 -4.14
C TRP A 247 -10.75 -2.35 -4.01
N SER A 248 -9.56 -1.81 -3.67
CA SER A 248 -9.41 -0.37 -3.51
C SER A 248 -9.67 0.39 -4.82
N ASP A 249 -10.25 1.57 -4.67
CA ASP A 249 -10.62 2.46 -5.78
C ASP A 249 -9.43 3.29 -6.32
N VAL A 250 -8.22 2.75 -6.21
CA VAL A 250 -7.01 3.32 -6.82
C VAL A 250 -6.86 2.86 -8.27
N ASP A 251 -6.14 3.65 -9.08
CA ASP A 251 -5.90 3.31 -10.47
C ASP A 251 -4.80 2.26 -10.63
N ILE A 252 -3.74 2.39 -9.85
CA ILE A 252 -2.54 1.55 -9.95
C ILE A 252 -2.12 1.06 -8.56
N VAL A 253 -1.67 -0.19 -8.51
CA VAL A 253 -1.12 -0.82 -7.32
C VAL A 253 0.36 -1.12 -7.55
N VAL A 254 1.21 -0.71 -6.62
CA VAL A 254 2.60 -1.14 -6.54
C VAL A 254 2.75 -2.02 -5.29
N TYR A 255 2.90 -3.32 -5.49
CA TYR A 255 3.07 -4.27 -4.41
C TYR A 255 4.55 -4.61 -4.23
N ILE A 256 5.05 -4.46 -3.00
CA ILE A 256 6.45 -4.68 -2.66
C ILE A 256 6.52 -5.81 -1.63
N GLY A 257 6.89 -7.01 -2.07
CA GLY A 257 7.29 -8.10 -1.19
C GLY A 257 8.74 -7.88 -0.74
N CYS A 258 8.92 -7.39 0.48
CA CYS A 258 10.21 -7.01 1.02
C CYS A 258 10.66 -8.00 2.10
N GLY A 259 11.50 -8.96 1.74
CA GLY A 259 12.08 -9.93 2.66
C GLY A 259 11.10 -10.97 3.18
N GLU A 260 9.97 -11.15 2.53
CA GLU A 260 9.01 -12.18 2.89
C GLU A 260 9.50 -13.59 2.51
N ARG A 261 8.89 -14.59 3.08
CA ARG A 261 9.26 -15.99 2.83
C ARG A 261 8.97 -16.36 1.39
N GLY A 262 9.81 -17.23 0.81
CA GLY A 262 9.67 -17.66 -0.57
C GLY A 262 8.30 -18.28 -0.88
N ASN A 263 7.71 -19.06 0.04
CA ASN A 263 6.38 -19.64 -0.13
C ASN A 263 5.28 -18.57 -0.14
N GLU A 264 5.30 -17.59 0.77
CA GLU A 264 4.31 -16.49 0.79
C GLU A 264 4.42 -15.63 -0.47
N MET A 265 5.65 -15.35 -0.93
CA MET A 265 5.86 -14.62 -2.17
C MET A 265 5.44 -15.44 -3.40
N THR A 266 5.62 -16.76 -3.38
CA THR A 266 5.13 -17.63 -4.44
C THR A 266 3.61 -17.57 -4.54
N ASP A 267 2.90 -17.60 -3.41
CA ASP A 267 1.45 -17.47 -3.38
C ASP A 267 1.01 -16.14 -4.02
N VAL A 268 1.65 -15.02 -3.68
CA VAL A 268 1.41 -13.71 -4.32
C VAL A 268 1.65 -13.77 -5.83
N LEU A 269 2.77 -14.34 -6.25
CA LEU A 269 3.14 -14.42 -7.68
C LEU A 269 2.23 -15.34 -8.49
N MET A 270 1.61 -16.33 -7.85
CA MET A 270 0.65 -17.23 -8.49
C MET A 270 -0.78 -16.66 -8.46
N GLU A 271 -1.19 -16.05 -7.37
CA GLU A 271 -2.55 -15.55 -7.20
C GLU A 271 -2.80 -14.23 -7.95
N PHE A 272 -1.88 -13.26 -7.90
CA PHE A 272 -2.10 -11.94 -8.50
C PHE A 272 -2.41 -11.98 -10.00
N PRO A 273 -1.73 -12.79 -10.82
CA PRO A 273 -2.09 -12.91 -12.25
C PRO A 273 -3.47 -13.50 -12.50
N GLU A 274 -3.99 -14.32 -11.57
CA GLU A 274 -5.32 -14.95 -11.66
C GLU A 274 -6.44 -14.07 -11.12
N LEU A 275 -6.11 -13.10 -10.24
CA LEU A 275 -7.07 -12.15 -9.72
C LEU A 275 -7.60 -11.25 -10.83
N LYS A 276 -8.91 -11.02 -10.80
CA LYS A 276 -9.58 -10.10 -11.71
C LYS A 276 -9.88 -8.77 -11.02
N ASP A 277 -9.68 -7.69 -11.75
CA ASP A 277 -10.13 -6.37 -11.32
C ASP A 277 -11.66 -6.35 -11.33
N PRO A 278 -12.32 -6.15 -10.20
CA PRO A 278 -13.78 -6.18 -10.11
C PRO A 278 -14.47 -5.09 -10.94
N ARG A 279 -13.73 -4.04 -11.35
CA ARG A 279 -14.26 -2.90 -12.10
C ARG A 279 -14.47 -3.22 -13.59
N ASN A 280 -13.63 -4.06 -14.18
CA ASN A 280 -13.62 -4.34 -15.62
C ASN A 280 -13.48 -5.81 -15.98
N GLY A 281 -13.26 -6.71 -15.00
CA GLY A 281 -13.06 -8.14 -15.22
C GLY A 281 -11.71 -8.53 -15.79
N GLU A 282 -10.81 -7.58 -16.06
CA GLU A 282 -9.47 -7.80 -16.56
C GLU A 282 -8.54 -8.35 -15.46
N PRO A 283 -7.42 -9.01 -15.81
CA PRO A 283 -6.44 -9.40 -14.81
C PRO A 283 -5.92 -8.21 -14.00
N LEU A 284 -5.86 -8.36 -12.67
CA LEU A 284 -5.40 -7.32 -11.75
C LEU A 284 -3.98 -6.83 -12.09
N MET A 285 -3.14 -7.71 -12.64
CA MET A 285 -1.79 -7.37 -13.08
C MET A 285 -1.75 -6.26 -14.13
N LYS A 286 -2.82 -6.04 -14.90
CA LYS A 286 -2.89 -4.96 -15.90
C LYS A 286 -2.79 -3.55 -15.30
N ARG A 287 -3.02 -3.42 -13.99
CA ARG A 287 -2.85 -2.18 -13.23
C ARG A 287 -1.87 -2.33 -12.06
N THR A 288 -1.05 -3.39 -12.06
CA THR A 288 -0.17 -3.70 -10.93
C THR A 288 1.29 -3.82 -11.38
N VAL A 289 2.19 -3.33 -10.53
CA VAL A 289 3.62 -3.61 -10.58
C VAL A 289 3.97 -4.43 -9.35
N LEU A 290 4.58 -5.60 -9.53
CA LEU A 290 5.08 -6.43 -8.44
C LEU A 290 6.59 -6.27 -8.29
N ILE A 291 7.05 -6.08 -7.05
CA ILE A 291 8.46 -6.13 -6.68
C ILE A 291 8.62 -7.27 -5.69
N ALA A 292 9.37 -8.29 -6.07
CA ALA A 292 9.59 -9.48 -5.27
C ALA A 292 11.05 -9.55 -4.81
N ASN A 293 11.25 -9.38 -3.50
CA ASN A 293 12.51 -9.64 -2.84
C ASN A 293 12.27 -10.59 -1.67
N THR A 294 12.60 -11.86 -1.84
CA THR A 294 12.40 -12.90 -0.83
C THR A 294 13.51 -12.87 0.24
N SER A 295 13.27 -13.56 1.36
CA SER A 295 14.19 -13.57 2.51
C SER A 295 15.55 -14.21 2.22
N ASP A 296 15.62 -15.05 1.20
CA ASP A 296 16.85 -15.72 0.72
C ASP A 296 17.63 -14.88 -0.31
N MET A 297 17.04 -13.81 -0.83
CA MET A 297 17.73 -12.85 -1.69
C MET A 297 18.68 -11.95 -0.88
N PRO A 298 19.71 -11.36 -1.54
CA PRO A 298 20.67 -10.49 -0.88
C PRO A 298 20.04 -9.34 -0.10
N VAL A 299 20.53 -9.11 1.11
CA VAL A 299 20.00 -8.12 2.04
C VAL A 299 20.04 -6.68 1.52
N ALA A 300 21.05 -6.36 0.72
CA ALA A 300 21.18 -5.04 0.12
C ALA A 300 20.03 -4.75 -0.88
N ALA A 301 19.65 -5.73 -1.70
CA ALA A 301 18.51 -5.62 -2.62
C ALA A 301 17.19 -5.45 -1.86
N ARG A 302 17.03 -6.10 -0.69
CA ARG A 302 15.91 -5.89 0.22
C ARG A 302 15.83 -4.43 0.68
N GLY A 303 16.99 -3.85 1.06
CA GLY A 303 17.08 -2.42 1.43
C GLY A 303 16.68 -1.46 0.31
N ALA A 304 16.90 -1.83 -0.96
CA ALA A 304 16.57 -1.01 -2.12
C ALA A 304 15.10 -1.13 -2.55
N SER A 305 14.46 -2.28 -2.34
CA SER A 305 13.13 -2.62 -2.89
C SER A 305 12.03 -1.60 -2.57
N ILE A 306 12.03 -1.08 -1.35
CA ILE A 306 11.06 -0.06 -0.89
C ILE A 306 11.21 1.24 -1.70
N TYR A 307 12.46 1.67 -1.94
CA TYR A 307 12.73 2.89 -2.71
C TYR A 307 12.41 2.71 -4.19
N THR A 308 12.69 1.53 -4.74
CA THR A 308 12.32 1.17 -6.12
C THR A 308 10.82 1.28 -6.31
N GLY A 309 10.04 0.67 -5.42
CA GLY A 309 8.56 0.68 -5.52
C GLY A 309 7.95 2.05 -5.35
N ILE A 310 8.38 2.82 -4.35
CA ILE A 310 7.80 4.16 -4.14
C ILE A 310 8.17 5.13 -5.28
N THR A 311 9.33 4.97 -5.91
CA THR A 311 9.72 5.79 -7.07
C THR A 311 8.87 5.48 -8.30
N ILE A 312 8.58 4.20 -8.55
CA ILE A 312 7.65 3.79 -9.60
C ILE A 312 6.24 4.36 -9.35
N ALA A 313 5.78 4.29 -8.09
CA ALA A 313 4.49 4.86 -7.71
C ALA A 313 4.41 6.38 -7.93
N GLU A 314 5.46 7.12 -7.55
CA GLU A 314 5.53 8.56 -7.81
C GLU A 314 5.51 8.91 -9.30
N TYR A 315 6.10 8.08 -10.15
CA TYR A 315 6.06 8.30 -11.59
C TYR A 315 4.65 8.18 -12.15
N PHE A 316 3.89 7.17 -11.73
CA PHE A 316 2.48 7.05 -12.12
C PHE A 316 1.60 8.15 -11.49
N ARG A 317 1.88 8.57 -10.25
CA ARG A 317 1.27 9.75 -9.64
C ARG A 317 1.46 10.99 -10.53
N ASP A 318 2.68 11.19 -11.07
CA ASP A 318 3.00 12.33 -11.91
C ASP A 318 2.19 12.36 -13.21
N MET A 319 1.62 11.23 -13.63
CA MET A 319 0.64 11.17 -14.73
C MET A 319 -0.78 11.55 -14.31
N GLY A 320 -1.02 11.78 -13.01
CA GLY A 320 -2.33 12.12 -12.47
C GLY A 320 -3.14 10.93 -12.00
N TYR A 321 -2.51 9.77 -11.75
CA TYR A 321 -3.17 8.58 -11.22
C TYR A 321 -3.16 8.54 -9.69
N ASP A 322 -4.18 7.90 -9.12
CA ASP A 322 -4.21 7.51 -7.71
C ASP A 322 -3.50 6.15 -7.57
N VAL A 323 -2.39 6.12 -6.85
CA VAL A 323 -1.53 4.93 -6.71
C VAL A 323 -1.51 4.46 -5.26
N ALA A 324 -1.70 3.16 -5.04
CA ALA A 324 -1.45 2.54 -3.74
C ALA A 324 -0.11 1.79 -3.74
N VAL A 325 0.72 2.04 -2.74
CA VAL A 325 1.94 1.29 -2.45
C VAL A 325 1.67 0.38 -1.27
N LEU A 326 1.78 -0.91 -1.48
CA LEU A 326 1.61 -1.94 -0.46
C LEU A 326 2.96 -2.58 -0.20
N ALA A 327 3.53 -2.37 1.00
CA ALA A 327 4.84 -2.89 1.38
C ALA A 327 4.69 -4.02 2.42
N ASP A 328 5.05 -5.24 2.05
CA ASP A 328 5.03 -6.42 2.91
C ASP A 328 6.44 -7.04 3.02
N SER A 329 7.22 -6.83 4.10
CA SER A 329 6.92 -5.96 5.22
C SER A 329 8.03 -4.93 5.47
N THR A 330 7.67 -3.79 6.03
CA THR A 330 8.64 -2.75 6.42
C THR A 330 9.55 -3.21 7.57
N SER A 331 9.14 -4.18 8.39
CA SER A 331 10.00 -4.78 9.41
C SER A 331 11.21 -5.48 8.80
N ARG A 332 11.01 -6.21 7.70
CA ARG A 332 12.11 -6.89 7.00
C ARG A 332 13.07 -5.91 6.33
N TRP A 333 12.53 -4.79 5.86
CA TRP A 333 13.37 -3.68 5.40
C TRP A 333 14.20 -3.07 6.54
N ALA A 334 13.61 -2.87 7.71
CA ALA A 334 14.34 -2.39 8.89
C ALA A 334 15.42 -3.38 9.36
N GLU A 335 15.16 -4.69 9.30
CA GLU A 335 16.18 -5.73 9.54
C GLU A 335 17.36 -5.61 8.57
N ALA A 336 17.11 -5.33 7.29
CA ALA A 336 18.16 -5.09 6.31
C ALA A 336 19.02 -3.86 6.69
N LEU A 337 18.39 -2.78 7.16
CA LEU A 337 19.11 -1.61 7.67
C LEU A 337 19.99 -1.96 8.89
N ARG A 338 19.45 -2.76 9.83
CA ARG A 338 20.19 -3.22 11.01
C ARG A 338 21.40 -4.08 10.63
N GLU A 339 21.23 -5.01 9.69
CA GLU A 339 22.34 -5.86 9.24
C GLU A 339 23.44 -5.04 8.57
N MET A 340 23.10 -4.09 7.70
CA MET A 340 24.07 -3.25 7.02
C MET A 340 24.79 -2.30 7.99
N SER A 341 24.07 -1.69 8.92
CA SER A 341 24.64 -0.83 9.97
C SER A 341 25.63 -1.61 10.85
N GLY A 342 25.28 -2.85 11.23
CA GLY A 342 26.20 -3.71 11.99
C GLY A 342 27.48 -4.07 11.23
N ARG A 343 27.39 -4.31 9.91
CA ARG A 343 28.59 -4.58 9.08
C ARG A 343 29.46 -3.34 8.83
N LEU A 344 28.85 -2.16 8.85
CA LEU A 344 29.55 -0.87 8.79
C LEU A 344 30.17 -0.48 10.14
N GLU A 345 29.94 -1.29 11.19
CA GLU A 345 30.42 -1.03 12.55
C GLU A 345 29.89 0.31 13.11
N GLU A 346 28.68 0.72 12.67
CA GLU A 346 27.99 1.90 13.20
C GLU A 346 27.54 1.66 14.63
N MET A 347 27.45 2.75 15.41
CA MET A 347 26.98 2.65 16.79
C MET A 347 25.51 2.20 16.80
N PRO A 348 25.16 1.06 17.44
CA PRO A 348 23.80 0.57 17.47
C PRO A 348 22.92 1.44 18.39
N GLY A 349 21.70 1.67 17.96
CA GLY A 349 20.63 2.20 18.79
C GLY A 349 19.84 1.10 19.51
N GLU A 350 18.58 1.37 19.79
CA GLU A 350 17.67 0.46 20.48
C GLU A 350 17.54 -0.86 19.71
N GLU A 351 17.62 -1.99 20.42
CA GLU A 351 17.61 -3.36 19.88
C GLU A 351 18.56 -3.62 18.70
N GLY A 352 19.66 -2.85 18.60
CA GLY A 352 20.65 -2.99 17.54
C GLY A 352 20.26 -2.35 16.21
N TYR A 353 19.14 -1.63 16.13
CA TYR A 353 18.78 -0.85 14.96
C TYR A 353 19.66 0.41 14.83
N PRO A 354 19.88 0.93 13.62
CA PRO A 354 20.60 2.18 13.45
C PRO A 354 19.80 3.36 14.02
N ALA A 355 20.50 4.34 14.58
CA ALA A 355 19.89 5.54 15.17
C ALA A 355 18.99 6.32 14.18
N TYR A 356 19.25 6.16 12.88
CA TYR A 356 18.49 6.81 11.80
C TYR A 356 17.27 5.99 11.31
N LEU A 357 16.88 4.89 11.97
CA LEU A 357 15.75 4.07 11.56
C LEU A 357 14.46 4.90 11.38
N ALA A 358 14.10 5.70 12.39
CA ALA A 358 12.90 6.53 12.35
C ALA A 358 12.92 7.55 11.20
N SER A 359 14.07 8.17 10.93
CA SER A 359 14.19 9.13 9.82
C SER A 359 14.09 8.44 8.44
N ARG A 360 14.58 7.21 8.30
CA ARG A 360 14.42 6.43 7.05
C ARG A 360 12.98 6.01 6.81
N LEU A 361 12.27 5.57 7.86
CA LEU A 361 10.84 5.29 7.80
C LEU A 361 10.04 6.56 7.43
N ALA A 362 10.34 7.70 8.06
CA ALA A 362 9.72 8.97 7.75
C ALA A 362 9.93 9.36 6.28
N GLN A 363 11.15 9.25 5.76
CA GLN A 363 11.45 9.54 4.35
C GLN A 363 10.63 8.70 3.37
N PHE A 364 10.35 7.44 3.71
CA PHE A 364 9.49 6.59 2.89
C PHE A 364 8.03 7.07 2.93
N TYR A 365 7.45 7.22 4.11
CA TYR A 365 6.04 7.60 4.27
C TYR A 365 5.76 9.05 3.84
N GLU A 366 6.72 9.97 3.96
CA GLU A 366 6.58 11.35 3.50
C GLU A 366 6.46 11.49 1.97
N ARG A 367 6.86 10.47 1.21
CA ARG A 367 6.67 10.41 -0.25
C ARG A 367 5.20 10.18 -0.62
N ALA A 368 4.37 9.68 0.30
CA ALA A 368 2.92 9.64 0.14
C ALA A 368 2.31 11.03 0.19
N GLY A 369 1.22 11.22 -0.52
CA GLY A 369 0.47 12.48 -0.53
C GLY A 369 -0.37 12.66 -1.77
N VAL A 370 -1.22 13.69 -1.73
CA VAL A 370 -1.92 14.23 -2.89
C VAL A 370 -1.12 15.42 -3.38
N VAL A 371 -0.76 15.43 -4.65
CA VAL A 371 0.06 16.50 -5.22
C VAL A 371 -0.54 17.04 -6.51
N GLU A 372 -0.26 18.30 -6.76
CA GLU A 372 -0.32 18.88 -8.08
C GLU A 372 0.98 18.55 -8.80
N CYS A 373 0.86 17.82 -9.88
CA CYS A 373 2.01 17.31 -10.62
C CYS A 373 2.74 18.46 -11.33
N MET A 374 4.02 18.22 -11.64
CA MET A 374 4.75 19.12 -12.54
C MET A 374 4.05 19.17 -13.90
N GLY A 375 4.07 20.33 -14.55
CA GLY A 375 3.44 20.55 -15.86
C GLY A 375 2.44 21.70 -15.84
N ALA A 376 1.98 22.11 -17.03
CA ALA A 376 1.09 23.26 -17.21
C ALA A 376 -0.41 22.90 -17.09
N ASP A 377 -0.76 21.63 -17.02
CA ASP A 377 -2.13 21.13 -17.04
C ASP A 377 -2.78 20.97 -15.65
N GLU A 378 -2.09 21.38 -14.58
CA GLU A 378 -2.58 21.39 -13.18
C GLU A 378 -3.18 20.05 -12.72
N ARG A 379 -2.73 18.92 -13.31
CA ARG A 379 -3.24 17.60 -12.96
C ARG A 379 -2.83 17.19 -11.54
N GLN A 380 -3.74 16.53 -10.86
CA GLN A 380 -3.50 15.98 -9.52
C GLN A 380 -3.32 14.47 -9.60
N GLY A 381 -2.45 13.96 -8.75
CA GLY A 381 -2.26 12.54 -8.52
C GLY A 381 -1.96 12.26 -7.04
N SER A 382 -2.10 11.00 -6.64
CA SER A 382 -1.84 10.62 -5.25
C SER A 382 -1.01 9.36 -5.12
N VAL A 383 -0.24 9.27 -4.04
CA VAL A 383 0.41 8.03 -3.57
C VAL A 383 -0.05 7.77 -2.15
N THR A 384 -0.74 6.65 -1.96
CA THR A 384 -1.13 6.14 -0.65
C THR A 384 -0.15 5.04 -0.25
N ALA A 385 0.51 5.18 0.90
CA ALA A 385 1.51 4.22 1.37
C ALA A 385 0.97 3.39 2.54
N ILE A 386 0.92 2.08 2.37
CA ILE A 386 0.44 1.11 3.37
C ILE A 386 1.55 0.09 3.61
N GLY A 387 2.10 0.08 4.82
CA GLY A 387 3.17 -0.83 5.21
C GLY A 387 2.71 -1.87 6.22
N ALA A 388 2.95 -3.15 5.92
CA ALA A 388 2.82 -4.19 6.93
C ALA A 388 4.00 -4.11 7.90
N VAL A 389 3.70 -4.33 9.18
CA VAL A 389 4.70 -4.41 10.24
C VAL A 389 4.57 -5.76 10.92
N SER A 390 5.69 -6.46 11.11
CA SER A 390 5.73 -7.80 11.69
C SER A 390 6.49 -7.77 13.02
N PRO A 391 5.87 -7.28 14.11
CA PRO A 391 6.54 -7.20 15.39
C PRO A 391 6.82 -8.61 15.94
N PRO A 392 8.04 -8.89 16.41
CA PRO A 392 8.38 -10.17 17.03
C PRO A 392 7.46 -10.48 18.21
N GLY A 393 6.87 -11.67 18.23
CA GLY A 393 5.93 -12.06 19.28
C GLY A 393 4.63 -11.25 19.35
N GLY A 394 4.37 -10.36 18.38
CA GLY A 394 3.22 -9.46 18.41
C GLY A 394 3.39 -8.23 19.30
N ASP A 395 4.61 -7.98 19.79
CA ASP A 395 4.92 -6.85 20.68
C ASP A 395 5.10 -5.56 19.90
N ILE A 396 4.09 -4.71 19.92
CA ILE A 396 4.10 -3.39 19.25
C ILE A 396 5.01 -2.35 19.97
N SER A 397 5.62 -2.67 21.09
CA SER A 397 6.57 -1.78 21.77
C SER A 397 7.97 -1.81 21.16
N GLU A 398 8.23 -2.73 20.20
CA GLU A 398 9.51 -2.83 19.50
C GLU A 398 9.80 -1.57 18.63
N PRO A 399 11.10 -1.27 18.35
CA PRO A 399 11.50 0.01 17.75
C PRO A 399 10.86 0.32 16.39
N VAL A 400 10.65 -0.67 15.51
CA VAL A 400 10.09 -0.45 14.17
C VAL A 400 8.61 -0.08 14.26
N SER A 401 7.84 -0.81 15.09
CA SER A 401 6.43 -0.51 15.33
C SER A 401 6.26 0.86 15.97
N GLN A 402 7.05 1.18 16.99
CA GLN A 402 7.01 2.48 17.67
C GLN A 402 7.38 3.63 16.74
N ALA A 403 8.42 3.49 15.92
CA ALA A 403 8.80 4.50 14.94
C ALA A 403 7.70 4.68 13.88
N THR A 404 7.10 3.57 13.40
CA THR A 404 6.03 3.61 12.41
C THR A 404 4.78 4.29 12.95
N MET A 405 4.34 3.96 14.17
CA MET A 405 3.17 4.58 14.83
C MET A 405 3.28 6.11 14.94
N ARG A 406 4.49 6.64 15.12
CA ARG A 406 4.72 8.09 15.21
C ARG A 406 4.63 8.80 13.85
N ILE A 407 4.71 8.07 12.75
CA ILE A 407 4.79 8.61 11.40
C ILE A 407 3.46 8.46 10.66
N VAL A 408 2.84 7.26 10.73
CA VAL A 408 1.61 6.98 10.00
C VAL A 408 0.40 7.61 10.68
N LYS A 409 -0.61 7.95 9.89
CA LYS A 409 -1.86 8.50 10.42
C LYS A 409 -2.95 7.46 10.64
N VAL A 410 -2.79 6.27 10.07
CA VAL A 410 -3.72 5.15 10.26
C VAL A 410 -2.96 3.92 10.73
N PHE A 411 -3.55 3.22 11.69
CA PHE A 411 -2.96 2.05 12.31
C PHE A 411 -4.03 0.97 12.45
N TRP A 412 -3.92 -0.10 11.67
CA TRP A 412 -4.83 -1.24 11.66
C TRP A 412 -4.18 -2.41 12.40
N ALA A 413 -4.29 -2.44 13.72
CA ALA A 413 -3.67 -3.45 14.56
C ALA A 413 -4.35 -4.81 14.37
N LEU A 414 -3.64 -5.79 13.85
CA LEU A 414 -4.13 -7.15 13.73
C LEU A 414 -3.93 -7.91 15.05
N ASP A 415 -4.98 -8.61 15.45
CA ASP A 415 -5.03 -9.37 16.69
C ASP A 415 -5.09 -10.89 16.42
N SER A 416 -4.17 -11.64 17.02
CA SER A 416 -4.13 -13.09 16.88
C SER A 416 -5.35 -13.78 17.49
N SER A 417 -5.94 -13.22 18.57
CA SER A 417 -7.14 -13.79 19.19
C SER A 417 -8.34 -13.74 18.24
N LEU A 418 -8.51 -12.64 17.49
CA LEU A 418 -9.53 -12.51 16.45
C LEU A 418 -9.26 -13.49 15.30
N ALA A 419 -8.00 -13.63 14.88
CA ALA A 419 -7.62 -14.59 13.84
C ALA A 419 -7.90 -16.04 14.26
N TYR A 420 -7.59 -16.42 15.50
CA TYR A 420 -7.91 -17.75 16.05
C TYR A 420 -9.42 -17.98 16.16
N ALA A 421 -10.18 -16.94 16.48
CA ALA A 421 -11.65 -16.98 16.46
C ALA A 421 -12.24 -16.96 15.04
N ARG A 422 -11.41 -16.94 14.00
CA ARG A 422 -11.81 -16.82 12.58
C ARG A 422 -12.63 -15.56 12.28
N HIS A 423 -12.40 -14.50 13.04
CA HIS A 423 -12.94 -13.18 12.76
C HIS A 423 -11.99 -12.43 11.83
N PHE A 424 -12.38 -12.25 10.58
CA PHE A 424 -11.59 -11.55 9.57
C PHE A 424 -12.39 -10.38 8.97
N PRO A 425 -11.72 -9.27 8.61
CA PRO A 425 -10.32 -8.95 8.92
C PRO A 425 -10.07 -8.93 10.43
N ALA A 426 -8.92 -9.46 10.86
CA ALA A 426 -8.59 -9.57 12.29
C ALA A 426 -8.09 -8.25 12.89
N ILE A 427 -8.64 -7.13 12.45
CA ILE A 427 -8.31 -5.77 12.90
C ILE A 427 -9.00 -5.52 14.23
N ASN A 428 -8.23 -5.23 15.25
CA ASN A 428 -8.75 -4.94 16.59
C ASN A 428 -9.28 -3.50 16.63
N TRP A 429 -10.57 -3.33 16.90
CA TRP A 429 -11.26 -2.04 16.93
C TRP A 429 -10.95 -1.17 18.15
N LEU A 430 -10.38 -1.74 19.22
CA LEU A 430 -10.00 -0.99 20.43
C LEU A 430 -8.59 -0.40 20.34
N THR A 431 -7.70 -1.05 19.57
CA THR A 431 -6.29 -0.63 19.47
C THR A 431 -5.96 0.08 18.15
N SER A 432 -6.83 -0.05 17.15
CA SER A 432 -6.68 0.61 15.86
C SER A 432 -7.15 2.06 15.92
N TYR A 433 -6.59 2.91 15.05
CA TYR A 433 -7.01 4.30 14.92
C TYR A 433 -6.84 4.85 13.50
N SER A 434 -7.55 5.93 13.21
CA SER A 434 -7.35 6.77 12.03
C SER A 434 -7.41 8.24 12.42
N LEU A 435 -6.36 8.99 12.09
CA LEU A 435 -6.30 10.43 12.28
C LEU A 435 -6.90 11.20 11.09
N TYR A 436 -7.42 10.49 10.08
CA TYR A 436 -8.11 11.11 8.94
C TYR A 436 -9.61 11.33 9.18
N VAL A 437 -10.18 10.80 10.25
CA VAL A 437 -11.64 10.84 10.49
C VAL A 437 -12.19 12.25 10.37
N ASP A 438 -11.59 13.23 11.05
CA ASP A 438 -12.04 14.62 11.02
C ASP A 438 -11.79 15.29 9.66
N THR A 439 -10.65 14.98 9.03
CA THR A 439 -10.30 15.52 7.71
C THR A 439 -11.25 15.02 6.61
N LEU A 440 -11.76 13.79 6.74
CA LEU A 440 -12.67 13.16 5.78
C LEU A 440 -14.16 13.42 6.10
N ARG A 441 -14.48 13.91 7.31
CA ARG A 441 -15.86 14.22 7.72
C ARG A 441 -16.63 15.07 6.70
N PRO A 442 -16.09 16.17 6.13
CA PRO A 442 -16.82 16.96 5.14
C PRO A 442 -17.26 16.15 3.92
N TRP A 443 -16.37 15.28 3.42
CA TRP A 443 -16.68 14.42 2.29
C TRP A 443 -17.81 13.42 2.60
N TYR A 444 -17.74 12.75 3.77
CA TYR A 444 -18.79 11.81 4.18
C TYR A 444 -20.13 12.50 4.43
N THR A 445 -20.10 13.70 5.03
CA THR A 445 -21.31 14.48 5.28
C THR A 445 -21.96 14.95 3.99
N GLU A 446 -21.19 15.36 3.00
CA GLU A 446 -21.69 15.74 1.67
C GLU A 446 -22.32 14.55 0.94
N GLN A 447 -21.72 13.35 1.01
CA GLN A 447 -22.20 12.18 0.27
C GLN A 447 -23.36 11.45 0.96
N PHE A 448 -23.37 11.35 2.29
CA PHE A 448 -24.26 10.49 3.06
C PHE A 448 -25.03 11.21 4.19
N GLY A 449 -24.76 12.47 4.43
CA GLY A 449 -25.32 13.23 5.55
C GLY A 449 -24.56 12.98 6.86
N GLU A 450 -24.87 13.80 7.88
CA GLU A 450 -24.21 13.75 9.19
C GLU A 450 -24.40 12.42 9.93
N ALA A 451 -25.52 11.72 9.66
CA ALA A 451 -25.83 10.41 10.25
C ALA A 451 -24.74 9.36 9.98
N TYR A 452 -24.02 9.50 8.86
CA TYR A 452 -22.91 8.59 8.55
C TYR A 452 -21.85 8.61 9.67
N MET A 453 -21.44 9.79 10.11
CA MET A 453 -20.42 9.95 11.15
C MET A 453 -20.97 9.66 12.54
N GLN A 454 -22.21 10.05 12.83
CA GLN A 454 -22.88 9.75 14.10
C GLN A 454 -23.00 8.22 14.33
N ASN A 455 -23.34 7.45 13.28
CA ASN A 455 -23.41 5.99 13.35
C ASN A 455 -22.03 5.38 13.66
N ARG A 456 -20.95 5.93 13.10
CA ARG A 456 -19.60 5.50 13.44
C ARG A 456 -19.29 5.74 14.92
N GLU A 457 -19.55 6.93 15.41
CA GLU A 457 -19.29 7.32 16.81
C GLU A 457 -20.09 6.45 17.77
N LYS A 458 -21.38 6.21 17.48
CA LYS A 458 -22.24 5.33 18.28
C LYS A 458 -21.75 3.88 18.29
N ALA A 459 -21.36 3.35 17.14
CA ALA A 459 -20.82 1.99 17.05
C ALA A 459 -19.52 1.83 17.85
N MET A 460 -18.60 2.80 17.76
CA MET A 460 -17.36 2.79 18.54
C MET A 460 -17.62 2.86 20.04
N HIS A 461 -18.60 3.66 20.48
CA HIS A 461 -19.00 3.75 21.88
C HIS A 461 -19.55 2.40 22.39
N ILE A 462 -20.46 1.77 21.64
CA ILE A 462 -21.03 0.46 22.01
C ILE A 462 -19.91 -0.61 22.13
N LEU A 463 -18.96 -0.64 21.20
CA LEU A 463 -17.84 -1.58 21.26
C LEU A 463 -16.91 -1.31 22.45
N GLN A 464 -16.75 -0.06 22.85
CA GLN A 464 -15.98 0.31 24.04
C GLN A 464 -16.71 -0.11 25.33
N GLU A 465 -18.01 0.18 25.45
CA GLU A 465 -18.84 -0.29 26.57
C GLU A 465 -18.84 -1.80 26.69
N GLU A 466 -18.94 -2.54 25.57
CA GLU A 466 -18.86 -4.00 25.59
C GLU A 466 -17.58 -4.49 26.25
N SER A 467 -16.44 -3.87 25.93
CA SER A 467 -15.15 -4.25 26.52
C SER A 467 -15.15 -4.12 28.04
N GLU A 468 -15.77 -3.07 28.57
CA GLU A 468 -15.90 -2.84 30.01
C GLU A 468 -16.88 -3.84 30.64
N LEU A 469 -18.02 -4.09 29.99
CA LEU A 469 -19.02 -5.08 30.45
C LEU A 469 -18.47 -6.50 30.42
N GLN A 470 -17.60 -6.85 29.46
CA GLN A 470 -16.95 -8.17 29.41
C GLN A 470 -16.08 -8.43 30.66
N GLU A 471 -15.40 -7.43 31.20
CA GLU A 471 -14.65 -7.58 32.43
C GLU A 471 -15.58 -7.85 33.62
N ILE A 472 -16.76 -7.22 33.67
CA ILE A 472 -17.77 -7.50 34.70
C ILE A 472 -18.31 -8.92 34.55
N VAL A 473 -18.66 -9.32 33.33
CA VAL A 473 -19.16 -10.68 33.04
C VAL A 473 -18.12 -11.76 33.46
N ARG A 474 -16.84 -11.50 33.21
CA ARG A 474 -15.76 -12.42 33.58
C ARG A 474 -15.63 -12.61 35.08
N LEU A 475 -15.97 -11.57 35.88
CA LEU A 475 -15.87 -11.60 37.34
C LEU A 475 -17.12 -12.16 38.05
N VAL A 476 -18.32 -11.75 37.59
CA VAL A 476 -19.58 -12.02 38.33
C VAL A 476 -20.62 -12.77 37.49
N GLY A 477 -20.36 -13.06 36.25
CA GLY A 477 -21.28 -13.76 35.33
C GLY A 477 -22.25 -12.82 34.59
N GLN A 478 -22.84 -13.34 33.52
CA GLN A 478 -23.73 -12.59 32.63
C GLN A 478 -25.07 -12.22 33.29
N ASP A 479 -25.51 -13.01 34.28
CA ASP A 479 -26.79 -12.79 34.99
C ASP A 479 -26.78 -11.56 35.89
N ALA A 480 -25.60 -11.01 36.19
CA ALA A 480 -25.44 -9.78 36.97
C ALA A 480 -25.69 -8.49 36.15
N LEU A 481 -25.75 -8.60 34.82
CA LEU A 481 -25.96 -7.45 33.96
C LEU A 481 -27.43 -6.99 33.96
N SER A 482 -27.61 -5.67 33.92
CA SER A 482 -28.93 -5.07 33.70
C SER A 482 -29.47 -5.42 32.30
N PRO A 483 -30.80 -5.34 32.07
CA PRO A 483 -31.36 -5.52 30.73
C PRO A 483 -30.75 -4.59 29.68
N ALA A 484 -30.44 -3.35 30.06
CA ALA A 484 -29.80 -2.37 29.17
C ALA A 484 -28.37 -2.79 28.79
N ASP A 485 -27.58 -3.30 29.77
CA ASP A 485 -26.22 -3.76 29.55
C ASP A 485 -26.19 -5.03 28.68
N ARG A 486 -27.14 -5.94 28.89
CA ARG A 486 -27.31 -7.13 28.03
C ARG A 486 -27.64 -6.76 26.60
N LEU A 487 -28.48 -5.72 26.38
CA LEU A 487 -28.76 -5.18 25.05
C LEU A 487 -27.49 -4.57 24.42
N THR A 488 -26.70 -3.82 25.19
CA THR A 488 -25.39 -3.32 24.73
C THR A 488 -24.48 -4.47 24.26
N MET A 489 -24.40 -5.55 25.03
CA MET A 489 -23.64 -6.74 24.67
C MET A 489 -24.14 -7.40 23.37
N GLU A 490 -25.46 -7.53 23.19
CA GLU A 490 -26.06 -8.09 21.97
C GLU A 490 -25.82 -7.18 20.76
N THR A 491 -26.03 -5.87 20.91
CA THR A 491 -25.76 -4.91 19.82
C THR A 491 -24.27 -4.90 19.43
N ALA A 492 -23.37 -4.94 20.40
CA ALA A 492 -21.94 -5.05 20.14
C ALA A 492 -21.60 -6.35 19.40
N LYS A 493 -22.23 -7.47 19.75
CA LYS A 493 -22.07 -8.74 19.04
C LYS A 493 -22.55 -8.62 17.58
N MET A 494 -23.69 -7.96 17.33
CA MET A 494 -24.17 -7.69 15.98
C MET A 494 -23.17 -6.83 15.19
N ILE A 495 -22.61 -5.79 15.80
CA ILE A 495 -21.59 -4.96 15.15
C ILE A 495 -20.36 -5.81 14.79
N ARG A 496 -19.86 -6.65 15.70
CA ARG A 496 -18.68 -7.50 15.46
C ARG A 496 -18.93 -8.57 14.39
N GLU A 497 -20.01 -9.34 14.54
CA GLU A 497 -20.24 -10.57 13.74
C GLU A 497 -21.02 -10.26 12.44
N ASP A 498 -22.00 -9.35 12.49
CA ASP A 498 -22.88 -9.09 11.37
C ASP A 498 -22.40 -7.91 10.51
N PHE A 499 -21.59 -7.00 11.07
CA PHE A 499 -21.05 -5.86 10.34
C PHE A 499 -19.55 -5.95 10.09
N LEU A 500 -18.69 -6.08 11.12
CA LEU A 500 -17.24 -6.00 10.97
C LEU A 500 -16.63 -7.25 10.33
N GLN A 501 -17.17 -8.44 10.64
CA GLN A 501 -16.68 -9.68 10.06
C GLN A 501 -17.05 -9.77 8.57
N GLN A 502 -16.05 -9.95 7.72
CA GLN A 502 -16.20 -10.13 6.28
C GLN A 502 -15.51 -11.39 5.79
N ASN A 503 -16.15 -12.09 4.86
CA ASN A 503 -15.56 -13.28 4.22
C ASN A 503 -14.94 -12.89 2.88
N ALA A 504 -13.61 -12.89 2.81
CA ALA A 504 -12.85 -12.55 1.60
C ALA A 504 -13.07 -13.53 0.42
N PHE A 505 -13.63 -14.72 0.68
CA PHE A 505 -13.87 -15.76 -0.34
C PHE A 505 -15.29 -15.77 -0.89
N VAL A 506 -16.15 -14.86 -0.45
CA VAL A 506 -17.52 -14.68 -0.94
C VAL A 506 -17.65 -13.29 -1.50
N ASP A 507 -17.85 -13.17 -2.81
CA ASP A 507 -17.78 -11.89 -3.52
C ASP A 507 -18.79 -10.86 -2.98
N GLU A 508 -19.99 -11.27 -2.57
CA GLU A 508 -21.04 -10.41 -2.00
C GLU A 508 -20.65 -9.80 -0.65
N ASP A 509 -19.75 -10.46 0.11
CA ASP A 509 -19.26 -10.01 1.41
C ASP A 509 -17.83 -9.44 1.35
N ALA A 510 -17.00 -9.90 0.39
CA ALA A 510 -15.62 -9.45 0.25
C ALA A 510 -15.49 -7.95 -0.04
N TYR A 511 -16.49 -7.38 -0.72
CA TYR A 511 -16.60 -5.96 -1.01
C TYR A 511 -17.95 -5.40 -0.57
N SER A 512 -17.92 -4.28 0.13
CA SER A 512 -19.13 -3.55 0.53
C SER A 512 -18.97 -2.07 0.16
N SER A 513 -19.93 -1.53 -0.63
CA SER A 513 -19.93 -0.10 -0.96
C SER A 513 -20.23 0.77 0.27
N TYR A 514 -19.82 2.03 0.28
CA TYR A 514 -20.13 2.98 1.36
C TYR A 514 -21.64 3.04 1.68
N ALA A 515 -22.49 3.01 0.66
CA ALA A 515 -23.94 3.02 0.83
C ALA A 515 -24.43 1.76 1.56
N LYS A 516 -23.98 0.57 1.13
CA LYS A 516 -24.31 -0.70 1.78
C LYS A 516 -23.80 -0.75 3.23
N GLN A 517 -22.57 -0.31 3.47
CA GLN A 517 -22.00 -0.22 4.82
C GLN A 517 -22.82 0.71 5.72
N PHE A 518 -23.19 1.88 5.21
CA PHE A 518 -23.99 2.86 5.95
C PHE A 518 -25.35 2.28 6.34
N ARG A 519 -26.09 1.72 5.38
CA ARG A 519 -27.41 1.17 5.61
C ARG A 519 -27.40 -0.03 6.55
N LEU A 520 -26.42 -0.92 6.44
CA LEU A 520 -26.29 -2.09 7.32
C LEU A 520 -26.03 -1.66 8.77
N LEU A 521 -25.10 -0.76 8.99
CA LEU A 521 -24.82 -0.27 10.34
C LEU A 521 -26.00 0.53 10.90
N ASP A 522 -26.66 1.35 10.10
CA ASP A 522 -27.84 2.11 10.49
C ASP A 522 -28.98 1.19 10.94
N MET A 523 -29.19 0.08 10.25
CA MET A 523 -30.20 -0.94 10.62
C MET A 523 -29.86 -1.59 11.97
N ILE A 524 -28.60 -1.95 12.23
CA ILE A 524 -28.15 -2.51 13.52
C ILE A 524 -28.35 -1.49 14.65
N LEU A 525 -27.98 -0.23 14.45
CA LEU A 525 -28.14 0.82 15.45
C LEU A 525 -29.60 1.22 15.66
N SER A 526 -30.44 1.07 14.63
CA SER A 526 -31.89 1.24 14.74
C SER A 526 -32.53 0.13 15.59
N TYR A 527 -32.08 -1.12 15.42
CA TYR A 527 -32.48 -2.23 16.29
C TYR A 527 -32.16 -1.92 17.77
N ASP A 528 -30.94 -1.49 18.08
CA ASP A 528 -30.56 -1.07 19.43
C ASP A 528 -31.52 0.01 19.98
N THR A 529 -31.77 1.04 19.19
CA THR A 529 -32.61 2.17 19.61
C THR A 529 -34.04 1.74 19.87
N LEU A 530 -34.64 0.92 18.99
CA LEU A 530 -36.01 0.42 19.15
C LEU A 530 -36.12 -0.53 20.34
N CYS A 531 -35.14 -1.43 20.54
CA CYS A 531 -35.13 -2.34 21.70
C CYS A 531 -34.94 -1.57 23.02
N ARG A 532 -34.12 -0.54 23.10
CA ARG A 532 -33.99 0.32 24.30
C ARG A 532 -35.32 1.00 24.64
N ASN A 533 -36.02 1.51 23.63
CA ASN A 533 -37.36 2.09 23.81
C ASN A 533 -38.37 1.03 24.28
N ALA A 534 -38.35 -0.17 23.71
CA ALA A 534 -39.24 -1.28 24.11
C ALA A 534 -38.96 -1.70 25.57
N LEU A 535 -37.71 -1.80 26.00
CA LEU A 535 -37.37 -2.09 27.39
C LEU A 535 -37.89 -1.03 28.37
N THR A 536 -37.84 0.25 27.99
CA THR A 536 -38.43 1.32 28.83
C THR A 536 -39.93 1.26 28.94
N LEU A 537 -40.61 0.66 27.95
CA LEU A 537 -42.03 0.38 27.95
C LEU A 537 -42.39 -0.95 28.63
N GLY A 538 -41.40 -1.68 29.18
CA GLY A 538 -41.63 -2.92 29.91
C GLY A 538 -41.66 -4.20 29.07
N ALA A 539 -41.20 -4.16 27.82
CA ALA A 539 -41.12 -5.32 26.96
C ALA A 539 -40.12 -6.37 27.52
N ASP A 540 -40.42 -7.66 27.31
CA ASP A 540 -39.52 -8.72 27.70
C ASP A 540 -38.27 -8.76 26.81
N MET A 541 -37.10 -8.67 27.44
CA MET A 541 -35.79 -8.65 26.77
C MET A 541 -35.54 -9.94 25.96
N ASN A 542 -35.89 -11.12 26.47
CA ASN A 542 -35.63 -12.37 25.78
C ASN A 542 -36.44 -12.48 24.49
N SER A 543 -37.65 -11.98 24.51
CA SER A 543 -38.54 -11.89 23.32
C SER A 543 -37.96 -10.97 22.25
N LEU A 544 -37.32 -9.86 22.63
CA LEU A 544 -36.64 -8.95 21.70
C LEU A 544 -35.41 -9.58 21.00
N PHE A 545 -34.71 -10.51 21.67
CA PHE A 545 -33.53 -11.14 21.12
C PHE A 545 -33.80 -12.29 20.14
N VAL A 546 -35.03 -12.82 20.10
CA VAL A 546 -35.42 -13.96 19.27
C VAL A 546 -36.38 -13.62 18.13
N ILE A 547 -36.55 -12.34 17.84
CA ILE A 547 -37.38 -11.89 16.69
C ILE A 547 -36.73 -12.36 15.37
N ASP A 548 -37.55 -12.70 14.37
CA ASP A 548 -37.09 -13.20 13.07
C ASP A 548 -36.22 -12.18 12.33
N ALA A 549 -36.54 -10.89 12.46
CA ALA A 549 -35.76 -9.81 11.88
C ALA A 549 -34.31 -9.80 12.37
N ARG A 550 -34.01 -10.21 13.63
CA ARG A 550 -32.63 -10.30 14.17
C ARG A 550 -31.77 -11.27 13.36
N GLU A 551 -32.32 -12.45 12.98
CA GLU A 551 -31.62 -13.41 12.13
C GLU A 551 -31.40 -12.87 10.71
N LYS A 552 -32.39 -12.18 10.16
CA LYS A 552 -32.30 -11.55 8.83
C LYS A 552 -31.26 -10.45 8.78
N ILE A 553 -31.13 -9.63 9.84
CA ILE A 553 -30.06 -8.63 9.96
C ILE A 553 -28.70 -9.31 9.91
N GLY A 554 -28.52 -10.44 10.61
CA GLY A 554 -27.25 -11.18 10.58
C GLY A 554 -26.84 -11.70 9.20
N ARG A 555 -27.82 -11.96 8.33
CA ARG A 555 -27.59 -12.41 6.95
C ARG A 555 -27.53 -11.26 5.94
N ALA A 556 -27.94 -10.06 6.32
CA ALA A 556 -28.05 -8.90 5.42
C ALA A 556 -26.71 -8.51 4.76
N LYS A 557 -25.56 -8.79 5.40
CA LYS A 557 -24.24 -8.56 4.80
C LYS A 557 -24.03 -9.27 3.46
N MET A 558 -24.73 -10.40 3.22
CA MET A 558 -24.69 -11.19 1.97
C MET A 558 -25.60 -10.66 0.86
N ALA A 559 -26.36 -9.58 1.10
CA ALA A 559 -27.21 -9.00 0.07
C ALA A 559 -26.39 -8.51 -1.13
N ASN A 560 -26.96 -8.64 -2.34
CA ASN A 560 -26.31 -8.17 -3.56
C ASN A 560 -26.16 -6.65 -3.56
N GLN A 561 -25.08 -6.14 -4.15
CA GLN A 561 -24.79 -4.70 -4.22
C GLN A 561 -25.85 -3.90 -5.00
N ASP A 562 -26.56 -4.54 -5.93
CA ASP A 562 -27.54 -3.88 -6.78
C ASP A 562 -28.96 -3.86 -6.16
N THR A 563 -29.26 -4.78 -5.21
CA THR A 563 -30.62 -4.97 -4.64
C THR A 563 -30.71 -4.74 -3.13
N PHE A 564 -29.60 -4.50 -2.45
CA PHE A 564 -29.55 -4.42 -0.99
C PHE A 564 -30.49 -3.35 -0.39
N GLU A 565 -30.78 -2.27 -1.09
CA GLU A 565 -31.63 -1.21 -0.57
C GLU A 565 -33.08 -1.70 -0.35
N GLU A 566 -33.61 -2.50 -1.28
CA GLU A 566 -34.96 -3.09 -1.16
C GLU A 566 -34.98 -4.13 -0.05
N ASP A 567 -33.97 -5.01 0.00
CA ASP A 567 -33.84 -6.04 1.03
C ASP A 567 -33.76 -5.43 2.44
N TYR A 568 -32.94 -4.39 2.61
CA TYR A 568 -32.75 -3.72 3.91
C TYR A 568 -33.98 -2.94 4.35
N ALA A 569 -34.70 -2.32 3.41
CA ALA A 569 -35.98 -1.65 3.72
C ALA A 569 -37.04 -2.65 4.19
N ALA A 570 -37.12 -3.83 3.58
CA ALA A 570 -38.03 -4.90 3.99
C ALA A 570 -37.71 -5.42 5.40
N ILE A 571 -36.40 -5.70 5.68
CA ILE A 571 -35.94 -6.15 7.00
C ILE A 571 -36.22 -5.09 8.08
N ALA A 572 -35.98 -3.81 7.79
CA ALA A 572 -36.25 -2.71 8.73
C ALA A 572 -37.74 -2.55 9.07
N ALA A 573 -38.60 -2.71 8.08
CA ALA A 573 -40.07 -2.66 8.30
C ALA A 573 -40.55 -3.85 9.17
N GLU A 574 -40.05 -5.05 8.90
CA GLU A 574 -40.34 -6.26 9.67
C GLU A 574 -39.82 -6.13 11.11
N MET A 575 -38.57 -5.70 11.29
CA MET A 575 -37.98 -5.45 12.60
C MET A 575 -38.86 -4.54 13.47
N LYS A 576 -39.32 -3.43 12.89
CA LYS A 576 -40.20 -2.50 13.61
C LYS A 576 -41.52 -3.15 13.99
N ALA A 577 -42.16 -3.87 13.07
CA ALA A 577 -43.46 -4.53 13.32
C ALA A 577 -43.32 -5.61 14.41
N GLU A 578 -42.25 -6.40 14.40
CA GLU A 578 -42.03 -7.44 15.42
C GLU A 578 -41.73 -6.85 16.80
N ILE A 579 -40.94 -5.77 16.88
CA ILE A 579 -40.66 -5.09 18.17
C ILE A 579 -41.96 -4.44 18.70
N ASP A 580 -42.77 -3.81 17.86
CA ASP A 580 -44.05 -3.24 18.25
C ASP A 580 -45.02 -4.34 18.78
N ALA A 581 -44.98 -5.54 18.17
CA ALA A 581 -45.77 -6.69 18.64
C ALA A 581 -45.29 -7.21 20.02
N VAL A 582 -44.00 -7.23 20.29
CA VAL A 582 -43.45 -7.60 21.61
C VAL A 582 -43.88 -6.57 22.69
N ILE A 583 -43.89 -5.29 22.36
CA ILE A 583 -44.37 -4.24 23.27
C ILE A 583 -45.86 -4.47 23.60
N ALA A 584 -46.69 -4.69 22.59
CA ALA A 584 -48.15 -4.93 22.78
C ALA A 584 -48.44 -6.21 23.58
N GLY A 585 -47.67 -7.29 23.37
CA GLY A 585 -47.81 -8.54 24.15
C GLY A 585 -47.34 -8.42 25.61
N GLY A 586 -46.47 -7.47 25.94
CA GLY A 586 -46.05 -7.16 27.32
C GLY A 586 -47.07 -6.34 28.11
N GLU A 587 -47.96 -5.60 27.45
CA GLU A 587 -49.07 -4.87 28.09
C GLU A 587 -50.24 -5.78 28.51
N GLU A 588 -50.33 -7.00 27.93
CA GLU A 588 -51.39 -7.97 28.23
C GLU A 588 -50.98 -9.01 29.33
N ALA A 589 -49.73 -9.02 29.77
CA ALA A 589 -49.17 -9.94 30.77
C ALA A 589 -48.90 -9.24 32.11
#